data_628bac5b14aa1888a76a0dc46f8871e8
#
_entry.id   628bac5b14aa1888a76a0dc46f8871e8
#
_cell.length_a   1.000
_cell.length_b   1.000
_cell.length_c   1.000
_cell.angle_alpha   90.00
_cell.angle_beta   90.00
_cell.angle_gamma   90.00
#
_symmetry.space_group_name_H-M   'P 1'
#
loop_
_entity.id
_entity.type
_entity.pdbx_description
1 polymer ?
#
loop_
_entity_poly.entity_id
_entity_poly.type
_entity_poly.pdbx_seq_one_letter_code
_entity_poly.pdbx_strand_id
1 'polypeptide(L)'
;MQVNIAAALVERLLSEAAVDPTREVCGLLYGNEGRIEAAEWTPNVADDPDRTFEIEPAALFMAIRLERQGGPRLIGHYHSHPNGSAEPSPRDLAAAEPGKLWLIIGGGQARLWYVEAGAFREAQMIIN
;
A
#
# COMPACT_ATOMS: atom_id res chain seq x y z
N MET A 1 14.29 5.12 7.73
CA MET A 1 13.09 4.63 8.46
C MET A 1 13.05 3.12 8.37
N GLN A 2 12.76 2.48 9.49
CA GLN A 2 12.59 1.03 9.56
C GLN A 2 11.17 0.71 10.01
N VAL A 3 10.53 -0.25 9.33
CA VAL A 3 9.16 -0.66 9.64
C VAL A 3 9.10 -2.18 9.69
N ASN A 4 8.58 -2.71 10.79
CA ASN A 4 8.42 -4.16 10.97
C ASN A 4 7.15 -4.65 10.28
N ILE A 5 7.20 -5.85 9.72
CA ILE A 5 6.06 -6.50 9.10
C ILE A 5 6.22 -8.01 9.20
N ALA A 6 5.15 -8.74 9.46
CA ALA A 6 5.20 -10.21 9.50
C ALA A 6 5.43 -10.80 8.11
N ALA A 7 6.27 -11.83 8.01
CA ALA A 7 6.51 -12.53 6.76
C ALA A 7 5.21 -13.06 6.13
N ALA A 8 4.30 -13.59 6.96
CA ALA A 8 3.01 -14.10 6.48
C ALA A 8 2.17 -13.01 5.80
N LEU A 9 2.25 -11.77 6.29
CA LEU A 9 1.53 -10.65 5.68
C LEU A 9 2.12 -10.29 4.32
N VAL A 10 3.45 -10.23 4.22
CA VAL A 10 4.14 -9.99 2.94
C VAL A 10 3.75 -11.07 1.92
N GLU A 11 3.79 -12.33 2.31
CA GLU A 11 3.42 -13.45 1.45
C GLU A 11 1.97 -13.35 0.95
N ARG A 12 1.06 -12.96 1.85
CA ARG A 12 -0.35 -12.75 1.47
C ARG A 12 -0.50 -11.65 0.42
N LEU A 13 0.19 -10.53 0.60
CA LEU A 13 0.11 -9.40 -0.35
C LEU A 13 0.71 -9.77 -1.70
N LEU A 14 1.82 -10.50 -1.72
CA LEU A 14 2.41 -11.01 -2.97
C LEU A 14 1.45 -11.97 -3.68
N SER A 15 0.76 -12.82 -2.95
CA SER A 15 -0.22 -13.75 -3.50
C SER A 15 -1.43 -13.03 -4.08
N GLU A 16 -1.93 -12.00 -3.41
CA GLU A 16 -3.03 -11.18 -3.93
C GLU A 16 -2.68 -10.55 -5.28
N ALA A 17 -1.47 -10.00 -5.40
CA ALA A 17 -1.00 -9.41 -6.65
C ALA A 17 -0.86 -10.45 -7.76
N ALA A 18 -0.42 -11.66 -7.44
CA ALA A 18 -0.23 -12.73 -8.40
C ALA A 18 -1.56 -13.28 -8.96
N VAL A 19 -2.65 -13.18 -8.20
CA VAL A 19 -3.98 -13.64 -8.65
C VAL A 19 -4.50 -12.79 -9.79
N ASP A 20 -4.18 -11.50 -9.82
CA ASP A 20 -4.61 -10.60 -10.90
C ASP A 20 -3.41 -9.82 -11.46
N PRO A 21 -2.61 -10.45 -12.33
CA PRO A 21 -1.38 -9.83 -12.83
C PRO A 21 -1.61 -8.76 -13.90
N THR A 22 -2.86 -8.52 -14.32
CA THR A 22 -3.19 -7.54 -15.37
C THR A 22 -3.69 -6.21 -14.82
N ARG A 23 -4.01 -6.14 -13.52
CA ARG A 23 -4.56 -4.95 -12.88
C ARG A 23 -3.73 -4.58 -11.67
N GLU A 24 -3.78 -3.31 -11.29
CA GLU A 24 -3.26 -2.90 -9.99
C GLU A 24 -4.21 -3.37 -8.89
N VAL A 25 -3.72 -4.27 -8.05
CA VAL A 25 -4.41 -4.71 -6.83
C VAL A 25 -4.11 -3.67 -5.75
N CYS A 26 -5.04 -3.36 -4.88
CA CYS A 26 -4.82 -2.34 -3.86
C CYS A 26 -5.55 -2.65 -2.55
N GLY A 27 -5.16 -1.93 -1.50
CA GLY A 27 -5.78 -2.04 -0.19
C GLY A 27 -5.17 -1.09 0.82
N LEU A 28 -5.63 -1.21 2.05
CA LEU A 28 -5.26 -0.34 3.16
C LEU A 28 -4.31 -1.03 4.13
N LEU A 29 -3.43 -0.25 4.74
CA LEU A 29 -2.48 -0.73 5.75
C LEU A 29 -2.80 -0.12 7.10
N TYR A 30 -2.77 -0.95 8.14
CA TYR A 30 -3.03 -0.55 9.52
C TYR A 30 -1.84 -0.91 10.41
N GLY A 31 -1.62 -0.13 11.44
CA GLY A 31 -0.56 -0.37 12.41
C GLY A 31 -0.14 0.88 13.16
N ASN A 32 1.17 1.07 13.27
CA ASN A 32 1.77 2.26 13.90
C ASN A 32 3.02 2.68 13.13
N GLU A 33 3.74 3.67 13.62
CA GLU A 33 4.90 4.23 12.93
C GLU A 33 6.03 3.23 12.70
N GLY A 34 6.14 2.21 13.54
CA GLY A 34 7.21 1.21 13.47
C GLY A 34 6.76 -0.16 12.97
N ARG A 35 5.47 -0.36 12.71
CA ARG A 35 4.98 -1.69 12.36
C ARG A 35 3.70 -1.65 11.53
N ILE A 36 3.70 -2.41 10.44
CA ILE A 36 2.49 -2.75 9.69
C ILE A 36 1.90 -4.00 10.33
N GLU A 37 0.72 -3.87 10.93
CA GLU A 37 0.09 -4.96 11.69
C GLU A 37 -0.94 -5.72 10.87
N ALA A 38 -1.61 -5.04 9.93
CA ALA A 38 -2.67 -5.63 9.14
C ALA A 38 -2.81 -4.93 7.79
N ALA A 39 -3.39 -5.62 6.84
CA ALA A 39 -3.76 -5.07 5.54
C ALA A 39 -5.15 -5.52 5.16
N GLU A 40 -5.88 -4.64 4.50
CA GLU A 40 -7.25 -4.91 4.04
C GLU A 40 -7.33 -4.70 2.53
N TRP A 41 -7.64 -5.75 1.79
CA TRP A 41 -7.88 -5.64 0.36
C TRP A 41 -9.11 -4.76 0.10
N THR A 42 -9.04 -3.90 -0.93
CA THR A 42 -10.18 -3.12 -1.40
C THR A 42 -10.29 -3.24 -2.91
N PRO A 43 -11.48 -3.06 -3.50
CA PRO A 43 -11.59 -2.98 -4.95
C PRO A 43 -10.75 -1.81 -5.47
N ASN A 44 -10.16 -1.99 -6.65
CA ASN A 44 -9.56 -0.89 -7.41
C ASN A 44 -10.66 -0.30 -8.29
N VAL A 45 -11.14 0.89 -7.96
CA VAL A 45 -12.24 1.56 -8.66
C VAL A 45 -11.76 2.62 -9.65
N ALA A 46 -10.47 2.61 -10.00
CA ALA A 46 -9.93 3.49 -11.01
C ALA A 46 -10.54 3.22 -12.39
N ASP A 47 -10.65 4.26 -13.21
CA ASP A 47 -11.15 4.13 -14.59
C ASP A 47 -10.20 3.28 -15.45
N ASP A 48 -8.89 3.35 -15.18
CA ASP A 48 -7.86 2.57 -15.89
C ASP A 48 -7.10 1.70 -14.89
N PRO A 49 -7.70 0.59 -14.41
CA PRO A 49 -7.11 -0.21 -13.32
C PRO A 49 -5.84 -0.95 -13.71
N ASP A 50 -5.48 -1.02 -14.99
CA ASP A 50 -4.24 -1.63 -15.47
C ASP A 50 -3.04 -0.75 -15.16
N ARG A 51 -3.23 0.55 -15.04
CA ARG A 51 -2.15 1.55 -14.96
C ARG A 51 -2.17 2.41 -13.72
N THR A 52 -3.29 2.41 -12.98
CA THR A 52 -3.44 3.21 -11.78
C THR A 52 -4.40 2.51 -10.82
N PHE A 53 -4.46 3.03 -9.60
CA PHE A 53 -5.41 2.51 -8.62
C PHE A 53 -6.14 3.66 -7.93
N GLU A 54 -7.33 3.34 -7.46
CA GLU A 54 -8.08 4.19 -6.56
C GLU A 54 -8.71 3.31 -5.50
N ILE A 55 -8.43 3.60 -4.23
CA ILE A 55 -9.10 2.94 -3.12
C ILE A 55 -10.57 3.34 -3.16
N GLU A 56 -11.46 2.36 -3.06
CA GLU A 56 -12.89 2.63 -3.02
C GLU A 56 -13.20 3.65 -1.92
N PRO A 57 -13.84 4.79 -2.26
CA PRO A 57 -14.12 5.85 -1.28
C PRO A 57 -14.87 5.39 -0.03
N ALA A 58 -15.82 4.47 -0.19
CA ALA A 58 -16.56 3.93 0.95
C ALA A 58 -15.66 3.16 1.92
N ALA A 59 -14.71 2.36 1.40
CA ALA A 59 -13.76 1.63 2.22
C ALA A 59 -12.82 2.57 2.97
N LEU A 60 -12.31 3.60 2.29
CA LEU A 60 -11.44 4.60 2.90
C LEU A 60 -12.18 5.39 3.99
N PHE A 61 -13.40 5.82 3.69
CA PHE A 61 -14.24 6.53 4.65
C PHE A 61 -14.48 5.70 5.91
N MET A 62 -14.80 4.41 5.74
CA MET A 62 -15.03 3.50 6.87
C MET A 62 -13.76 3.32 7.70
N ALA A 63 -12.61 3.18 7.07
CA ALA A 63 -11.32 3.04 7.77
C ALA A 63 -11.02 4.27 8.63
N ILE A 64 -11.22 5.46 8.09
CA ILE A 64 -11.01 6.72 8.81
C ILE A 64 -11.98 6.84 9.99
N ARG A 65 -13.23 6.48 9.76
CA ARG A 65 -14.26 6.53 10.80
C ARG A 65 -13.93 5.58 11.96
N LEU A 66 -13.52 4.36 11.66
CA LEU A 66 -13.15 3.39 12.69
C LEU A 66 -11.93 3.85 13.49
N GLU A 67 -10.93 4.42 12.83
CA GLU A 67 -9.76 4.99 13.52
C GLU A 67 -10.19 6.09 14.51
N ARG A 68 -11.07 6.98 14.09
CA ARG A 68 -11.59 8.04 14.97
C ARG A 68 -12.36 7.50 16.18
N GLN A 69 -12.91 6.31 16.07
CA GLN A 69 -13.63 5.63 17.15
C GLN A 69 -12.70 4.78 18.04
N GLY A 70 -11.38 4.91 17.89
CA GLY A 70 -10.40 4.15 18.66
C GLY A 70 -10.01 2.82 18.07
N GLY A 71 -10.42 2.54 16.82
CA GLY A 71 -10.05 1.34 16.10
C GLY A 71 -8.65 1.40 15.50
N PRO A 72 -8.31 0.48 14.58
CA PRO A 72 -6.98 0.39 13.99
C PRO A 72 -6.57 1.71 13.32
N ARG A 73 -5.30 2.07 13.50
CA ARG A 73 -4.75 3.28 12.88
C ARG A 73 -4.42 3.02 11.42
N LEU A 74 -4.97 3.83 10.53
CA LEU A 74 -4.68 3.79 9.10
C LEU A 74 -3.34 4.45 8.84
N ILE A 75 -2.34 3.68 8.42
CA ILE A 75 -0.96 4.16 8.23
C ILE A 75 -0.54 4.27 6.77
N GLY A 76 -1.32 3.75 5.85
CA GLY A 76 -0.99 3.82 4.44
C GLY A 76 -1.85 2.89 3.58
N HIS A 77 -1.32 2.56 2.43
CA HIS A 77 -1.98 1.65 1.50
C HIS A 77 -0.94 0.84 0.72
N TYR A 78 -1.40 -0.18 0.01
CA TYR A 78 -0.55 -0.97 -0.88
C TYR A 78 -1.20 -1.06 -2.25
N HIS A 79 -0.37 -1.25 -3.26
CA HIS A 79 -0.84 -1.58 -4.61
C HIS A 79 0.23 -2.35 -5.37
N SER A 80 -0.20 -2.99 -6.46
CA SER A 80 0.69 -3.76 -7.33
C SER A 80 0.85 -3.07 -8.69
N HIS A 81 2.01 -3.30 -9.31
CA HIS A 81 2.31 -2.85 -10.67
C HIS A 81 2.33 -4.05 -11.62
N PRO A 82 1.38 -4.15 -12.55
CA PRO A 82 1.37 -5.25 -13.52
C PRO A 82 2.61 -5.34 -14.40
N ASN A 83 3.33 -4.22 -14.58
CA ASN A 83 4.55 -4.16 -15.37
C ASN A 83 5.81 -4.60 -14.64
N GLY A 84 5.70 -5.05 -13.40
CA GLY A 84 6.79 -5.70 -12.68
C GLY A 84 7.74 -4.82 -11.87
N SER A 85 7.51 -3.52 -11.75
CA SER A 85 8.35 -2.65 -10.91
C SER A 85 7.74 -2.40 -9.54
N ALA A 86 8.52 -2.61 -8.47
CA ALA A 86 8.11 -2.28 -7.10
C ALA A 86 8.50 -0.84 -6.72
N GLU A 87 8.83 -0.01 -7.69
CA GLU A 87 9.17 1.39 -7.50
C GLU A 87 7.98 2.30 -7.81
N PRO A 88 7.88 3.47 -7.16
CA PRO A 88 6.80 4.41 -7.45
C PRO A 88 6.80 4.87 -8.91
N SER A 89 5.63 4.96 -9.49
CA SER A 89 5.44 5.52 -10.83
C SER A 89 5.30 7.03 -10.76
N PRO A 90 5.41 7.75 -11.91
CA PRO A 90 5.08 9.19 -11.94
C PRO A 90 3.66 9.49 -11.47
N ARG A 91 2.70 8.61 -11.74
CA ARG A 91 1.31 8.75 -11.26
C ARG A 91 1.23 8.61 -9.74
N ASP A 92 2.00 7.68 -9.17
CA ASP A 92 2.09 7.50 -7.73
C ASP A 92 2.60 8.80 -7.08
N LEU A 93 3.66 9.38 -7.63
CA LEU A 93 4.22 10.62 -7.09
C LEU A 93 3.22 11.77 -7.16
N ALA A 94 2.46 11.88 -8.24
CA ALA A 94 1.45 12.93 -8.38
C ALA A 94 0.31 12.81 -7.36
N ALA A 95 0.00 11.59 -6.91
CA ALA A 95 -1.06 11.32 -5.94
C ALA A 95 -0.57 11.24 -4.49
N ALA A 96 0.75 11.24 -4.27
CA ALA A 96 1.32 10.97 -2.96
C ALA A 96 1.14 12.13 -1.99
N GLU A 97 0.78 11.78 -0.76
CA GLU A 97 0.65 12.72 0.35
C GLU A 97 1.65 12.38 1.45
N PRO A 98 2.21 13.39 2.14
CA PRO A 98 3.08 13.14 3.28
C PRO A 98 2.35 12.39 4.40
N GLY A 99 3.09 11.59 5.17
CA GLY A 99 2.58 10.97 6.40
C GLY A 99 1.92 9.61 6.21
N LYS A 100 1.90 9.07 5.01
CA LYS A 100 1.37 7.73 4.73
C LYS A 100 2.43 6.84 4.10
N LEU A 101 2.37 5.56 4.44
CA LEU A 101 3.25 4.55 3.85
C LEU A 101 2.66 4.04 2.53
N TRP A 102 3.54 3.76 1.59
CA TRP A 102 3.22 3.19 0.27
C TRP A 102 3.94 1.86 0.13
N LEU A 103 3.24 0.76 0.20
CA LEU A 103 3.81 -0.55 -0.09
C LEU A 103 3.48 -0.88 -1.53
N ILE A 104 4.52 -1.07 -2.34
CA ILE A 104 4.36 -1.33 -3.78
C ILE A 104 4.87 -2.73 -4.08
N ILE A 105 4.08 -3.49 -4.83
CA ILE A 105 4.38 -4.86 -5.22
C ILE A 105 4.64 -4.89 -6.72
N GLY A 106 5.77 -5.45 -7.11
CA GLY A 106 6.13 -5.61 -8.52
C GLY A 106 7.32 -6.54 -8.67
N GLY A 107 7.35 -7.31 -9.75
CA GLY A 107 8.45 -8.23 -10.02
C GLY A 107 8.64 -9.31 -8.96
N GLY A 108 7.58 -9.69 -8.25
CA GLY A 108 7.67 -10.66 -7.15
C GLY A 108 8.25 -10.10 -5.86
N GLN A 109 8.38 -8.79 -5.76
CA GLN A 109 8.93 -8.09 -4.60
C GLN A 109 7.92 -7.13 -4.00
N ALA A 110 8.06 -6.86 -2.70
CA ALA A 110 7.35 -5.80 -2.02
C ALA A 110 8.37 -4.80 -1.48
N ARG A 111 8.18 -3.53 -1.77
CA ARG A 111 9.05 -2.45 -1.29
C ARG A 111 8.19 -1.36 -0.64
N LEU A 112 8.73 -0.74 0.38
CA LEU A 112 8.00 0.24 1.19
C LEU A 112 8.59 1.63 0.97
N TRP A 113 7.70 2.61 0.79
CA TRP A 113 8.05 3.97 0.46
C TRP A 113 7.30 4.97 1.33
N TYR A 114 7.84 6.15 1.47
CA TYR A 114 7.19 7.29 2.10
C TYR A 114 7.61 8.58 1.40
N VAL A 115 6.79 9.62 1.52
CA VAL A 115 7.05 10.92 0.91
C VAL A 115 7.70 11.84 1.92
N GLU A 116 8.85 12.41 1.53
CA GLU A 116 9.56 13.41 2.33
C GLU A 116 10.09 14.49 1.39
N ALA A 117 9.82 15.74 1.70
CA ALA A 117 10.25 16.89 0.91
C ALA A 117 9.87 16.77 -0.59
N GLY A 118 8.67 16.28 -0.88
CA GLY A 118 8.14 16.16 -2.24
C GLY A 118 8.69 15.00 -3.06
N ALA A 119 9.43 14.08 -2.44
CA ALA A 119 10.00 12.93 -3.13
C ALA A 119 9.74 11.64 -2.35
N PHE A 120 9.65 10.53 -3.07
CA PHE A 120 9.61 9.22 -2.43
C PHE A 120 10.97 8.83 -1.91
N ARG A 121 10.98 8.26 -0.69
CA ARG A 121 12.14 7.63 -0.08
C ARG A 121 11.79 6.21 0.31
N GLU A 122 12.73 5.30 0.13
CA GLU A 122 12.50 3.91 0.51
C GLU A 122 12.70 3.73 2.01
N ALA A 123 11.73 3.04 2.65
CA ALA A 123 11.85 2.57 4.02
C ALA A 123 12.36 1.13 4.03
N GLN A 124 13.17 0.78 5.01
CA GLN A 124 13.61 -0.59 5.20
C GLN A 124 12.51 -1.40 5.90
N MET A 125 12.04 -2.46 5.26
CA MET A 125 11.14 -3.41 5.91
C MET A 125 11.95 -4.46 6.67
N ILE A 126 11.63 -4.60 7.96
CA ILE A 126 12.16 -5.67 8.80
C ILE A 126 11.10 -6.77 8.81
N ILE A 127 11.36 -7.83 8.06
CA ILE A 127 10.40 -8.93 7.87
C ILE A 127 10.66 -9.99 8.93
N ASN A 128 9.65 -10.30 9.71
CA ASN A 128 9.72 -11.27 10.81
C ASN A 128 8.40 -12.11 10.92
#